data_39a0d778f881f39134128620ecdaeb38
#
_entry.id   39a0d778f881f39134128620ecdaeb38
#
_cell.length_a   1.000
_cell.length_b   1.000
_cell.length_c   1.000
_cell.angle_alpha   90.00
_cell.angle_beta   90.00
_cell.angle_gamma   90.00
#
_symmetry.space_group_name_H-M   'P 1'
#
loop_
_entity.id
_entity.type
_entity.pdbx_description
1 polymer ?
#
loop_
_entity_poly.entity_id
_entity_poly.type
_entity_poly.pdbx_seq_one_letter_code
_entity_poly.pdbx_strand_id
1 'polypeptide(L)'
;YICSSTYFKILYYYNKNEVDSVSKLVNYVKPIAERMEFFRLYFNAQKLLIYTYTYKEKYEYAINESLKMLEKAEELNNTDGRIAAYSCLASAYHETNRTKEEGEALRKAHKYVSEQTTSSTQFNVLNQLIVFSKDQKDYSSLKTYLKENKQLLQKMLSLDPDMYESYFNLYLFSEIFQTYYYTGIGKTDSAKYHIEEAQDFITPQSYIPYMALYYDASAEYYRHTKDYQAALLYIDSALIKMKQFESAQMEYAKQLSRKADILQEMGKYAEALPLYESSNHIQDSLTAAISAKQLEEIKEIHHLNQLVWERGKLRNRVQTSILLSLGIILILCIGYMFRINLIRKALKISEKETHKATRQTEEANEMKNRFLSNMSHAIRVPLNGVLGFSQIIANEAEIDDQTRKEYAEIIQQNTDQLMRLVNNVLDLSRLEAGMMKFQMSNYDIVQLCNDAVGMAHMQNSTLHTHFISNIDEYIIHTDTNRFMQFVVSILTCPFASFKEERDLNFTLNKNGEILRFKITNCPLADLKYANQDSALRNDVNRLFIKHFGGTYQVIPDSKEGPTILFTYPATSVE
;
A
#
# COMPACT_ATOMS: atom_id res chain seq x y z
N TYR A 1 -12.00 8.16 35.64
CA TYR A 1 -10.99 9.17 36.04
C TYR A 1 -9.59 8.83 35.49
N ILE A 2 -9.06 7.64 35.76
CA ILE A 2 -7.71 7.21 35.30
C ILE A 2 -7.57 7.29 33.78
N CYS A 3 -8.54 6.75 33.02
CA CYS A 3 -8.49 6.74 31.56
C CYS A 3 -8.48 8.16 30.97
N SER A 4 -9.36 9.04 31.47
CA SER A 4 -9.45 10.42 30.98
C SER A 4 -8.19 11.23 31.32
N SER A 5 -7.68 11.10 32.56
CA SER A 5 -6.44 11.76 32.97
C SER A 5 -5.24 11.27 32.15
N THR A 6 -5.15 9.97 31.88
CA THR A 6 -4.08 9.42 31.05
C THR A 6 -4.21 9.89 29.60
N TYR A 7 -5.41 10.01 29.06
CA TYR A 7 -5.63 10.53 27.72
C TYR A 7 -5.17 11.99 27.56
N PHE A 8 -5.40 12.87 28.57
CA PHE A 8 -4.87 14.23 28.54
C PHE A 8 -3.31 14.25 28.59
N LYS A 9 -2.69 13.31 29.31
CA LYS A 9 -1.24 13.15 29.29
C LYS A 9 -0.74 12.68 27.92
N ILE A 10 -1.47 11.76 27.24
CA ILE A 10 -1.15 11.34 25.88
C ILE A 10 -1.19 12.55 24.94
N LEU A 11 -2.24 13.38 25.00
CA LEU A 11 -2.35 14.61 24.21
C LEU A 11 -1.20 15.57 24.46
N TYR A 12 -0.81 15.75 25.72
CA TYR A 12 0.33 16.62 26.09
C TYR A 12 1.63 16.14 25.45
N TYR A 13 1.96 14.84 25.55
CA TYR A 13 3.18 14.28 24.95
C TYR A 13 3.09 14.16 23.44
N TYR A 14 1.90 13.95 22.89
CA TYR A 14 1.65 14.03 21.47
C TYR A 14 2.02 15.41 20.90
N ASN A 15 1.56 16.49 21.53
CA ASN A 15 1.90 17.86 21.14
C ASN A 15 3.40 18.17 21.29
N LYS A 16 4.12 17.43 22.13
CA LYS A 16 5.59 17.50 22.25
C LYS A 16 6.34 16.56 21.32
N ASN A 17 5.64 15.79 20.50
CA ASN A 17 6.19 14.77 19.60
C ASN A 17 7.09 13.73 20.31
N GLU A 18 6.76 13.36 21.55
CA GLU A 18 7.48 12.37 22.36
C GLU A 18 6.92 10.96 22.16
N VAL A 19 7.42 10.23 21.14
CA VAL A 19 6.94 8.87 20.75
C VAL A 19 6.95 7.89 21.93
N ASP A 20 8.05 7.82 22.68
CA ASP A 20 8.21 6.83 23.75
C ASP A 20 7.22 7.06 24.90
N SER A 21 6.97 8.32 25.24
CA SER A 21 6.02 8.71 26.28
C SER A 21 4.59 8.41 25.83
N VAL A 22 4.24 8.76 24.59
CA VAL A 22 2.94 8.43 23.98
C VAL A 22 2.72 6.92 23.95
N SER A 23 3.70 6.16 23.45
CA SER A 23 3.61 4.70 23.35
C SER A 23 3.42 4.02 24.70
N LYS A 24 4.20 4.41 25.72
CA LYS A 24 4.06 3.88 27.08
C LYS A 24 2.67 4.15 27.67
N LEU A 25 2.15 5.38 27.52
CA LEU A 25 0.85 5.74 28.06
C LEU A 25 -0.30 5.08 27.30
N VAL A 26 -0.19 4.95 25.99
CA VAL A 26 -1.18 4.23 25.16
C VAL A 26 -1.21 2.77 25.55
N ASN A 27 -0.07 2.10 25.69
CA ASN A 27 0.02 0.72 26.12
C ASN A 27 -0.51 0.50 27.55
N TYR A 28 -0.38 1.50 28.42
CA TYR A 28 -0.95 1.47 29.76
C TYR A 28 -2.49 1.62 29.74
N VAL A 29 -3.02 2.55 28.97
CA VAL A 29 -4.45 2.89 28.99
C VAL A 29 -5.31 1.90 28.19
N LYS A 30 -4.77 1.32 27.11
CA LYS A 30 -5.54 0.40 26.22
C LYS A 30 -6.20 -0.75 26.96
N PRO A 31 -5.49 -1.58 27.75
CA PRO A 31 -6.13 -2.71 28.44
C PRO A 31 -7.16 -2.26 29.49
N ILE A 32 -7.00 -1.07 30.07
CA ILE A 32 -7.96 -0.53 31.03
C ILE A 32 -9.22 -0.06 30.30
N ALA A 33 -9.05 0.69 29.19
CA ALA A 33 -10.15 1.17 28.37
C ALA A 33 -10.95 0.03 27.74
N GLU A 34 -10.27 -1.03 27.31
CA GLU A 34 -10.91 -2.23 26.76
C GLU A 34 -11.76 -2.95 27.84
N ARG A 35 -11.21 -3.18 29.02
CA ARG A 35 -11.94 -3.81 30.14
C ARG A 35 -13.16 -3.01 30.59
N MET A 36 -13.07 -1.69 30.48
CA MET A 36 -14.16 -0.77 30.88
C MET A 36 -15.09 -0.42 29.71
N GLU A 37 -14.91 -1.04 28.55
CA GLU A 37 -15.66 -0.81 27.31
C GLU A 37 -15.62 0.67 26.82
N PHE A 38 -14.58 1.42 27.20
CA PHE A 38 -14.37 2.80 26.75
C PHE A 38 -13.71 2.81 25.38
N PHE A 39 -14.35 2.20 24.38
CA PHE A 39 -13.77 1.96 23.04
C PHE A 39 -13.40 3.26 22.32
N ARG A 40 -14.18 4.31 22.47
CA ARG A 40 -13.85 5.63 21.88
C ARG A 40 -12.51 6.16 22.40
N LEU A 41 -12.23 6.02 23.70
CA LEU A 41 -10.95 6.41 24.27
C LEU A 41 -9.82 5.51 23.82
N TYR A 42 -10.08 4.19 23.76
CA TYR A 42 -9.15 3.20 23.25
C TYR A 42 -8.64 3.57 21.85
N PHE A 43 -9.57 3.76 20.89
CA PHE A 43 -9.23 4.05 19.51
C PHE A 43 -8.64 5.46 19.33
N ASN A 44 -9.10 6.46 20.08
CA ASN A 44 -8.51 7.79 20.04
C ASN A 44 -7.07 7.83 20.57
N ALA A 45 -6.77 7.10 21.64
CA ALA A 45 -5.42 6.99 22.16
C ALA A 45 -4.49 6.29 21.14
N GLN A 46 -4.93 5.22 20.51
CA GLN A 46 -4.17 4.52 19.49
C GLN A 46 -3.96 5.38 18.23
N LYS A 47 -4.98 6.14 17.80
CA LYS A 47 -4.86 7.11 16.71
C LYS A 47 -3.76 8.14 16.96
N LEU A 48 -3.68 8.69 18.19
CA LEU A 48 -2.62 9.63 18.54
C LEU A 48 -1.21 9.00 18.46
N LEU A 49 -1.07 7.75 18.87
CA LEU A 49 0.20 7.02 18.71
C LEU A 49 0.57 6.85 17.24
N ILE A 50 -0.39 6.47 16.41
CA ILE A 50 -0.18 6.30 14.97
C ILE A 50 0.23 7.63 14.33
N TYR A 51 -0.45 8.72 14.65
CA TYR A 51 -0.09 10.06 14.16
C TYR A 51 1.31 10.49 14.64
N THR A 52 1.70 10.11 15.87
CA THR A 52 3.05 10.37 16.36
C THR A 52 4.09 9.62 15.52
N TYR A 53 3.82 8.37 15.13
CA TYR A 53 4.68 7.62 14.22
C TYR A 53 4.75 8.28 12.84
N THR A 54 3.61 8.66 12.25
CA THR A 54 3.56 9.35 10.96
C THR A 54 4.34 10.66 10.98
N TYR A 55 4.17 11.48 12.03
CA TYR A 55 4.90 12.74 12.20
C TYR A 55 6.41 12.54 12.34
N LYS A 56 6.84 11.43 12.94
CA LYS A 56 8.27 11.04 13.05
C LYS A 56 8.76 10.27 11.83
N GLU A 57 7.97 10.25 10.75
CA GLU A 57 8.27 9.53 9.51
C GLU A 57 8.52 8.03 9.72
N LYS A 58 7.92 7.44 10.75
CA LYS A 58 7.93 6.00 11.04
C LYS A 58 6.71 5.34 10.38
N TYR A 59 6.71 5.33 9.07
CA TYR A 59 5.51 5.00 8.28
C TYR A 59 5.11 3.53 8.36
N GLU A 60 6.07 2.60 8.36
CA GLU A 60 5.75 1.18 8.47
C GLU A 60 5.24 0.81 9.87
N TYR A 61 5.74 1.50 10.91
CA TYR A 61 5.15 1.39 12.25
C TYR A 61 3.73 1.94 12.30
N ALA A 62 3.48 3.08 11.64
CA ALA A 62 2.13 3.65 11.55
C ALA A 62 1.17 2.71 10.83
N ILE A 63 1.58 2.11 9.71
CA ILE A 63 0.80 1.12 8.95
C ILE A 63 0.52 -0.11 9.82
N ASN A 64 1.54 -0.68 10.45
CA ASN A 64 1.41 -1.87 11.28
C ASN A 64 0.45 -1.65 12.47
N GLU A 65 0.57 -0.52 13.18
CA GLU A 65 -0.33 -0.18 14.28
C GLU A 65 -1.76 0.14 13.80
N SER A 66 -1.90 0.72 12.60
CA SER A 66 -3.21 0.95 11.98
C SER A 66 -3.91 -0.36 11.60
N LEU A 67 -3.16 -1.35 11.09
CA LEU A 67 -3.68 -2.69 10.79
C LEU A 67 -4.12 -3.41 12.06
N LYS A 68 -3.33 -3.33 13.14
CA LYS A 68 -3.72 -3.87 14.47
C LYS A 68 -4.97 -3.18 15.03
N MET A 69 -5.06 -1.85 14.81
CA MET A 69 -6.24 -1.08 15.21
C MET A 69 -7.48 -1.52 14.43
N LEU A 70 -7.32 -1.79 13.13
CA LEU A 70 -8.40 -2.29 12.27
C LEU A 70 -8.87 -3.68 12.70
N GLU A 71 -7.94 -4.61 12.91
CA GLU A 71 -8.24 -5.95 13.41
C GLU A 71 -9.05 -5.90 14.71
N LYS A 72 -8.61 -5.06 15.66
CA LYS A 72 -9.32 -4.87 16.93
C LYS A 72 -10.70 -4.22 16.75
N ALA A 73 -10.82 -3.25 15.83
CA ALA A 73 -12.11 -2.62 15.52
C ALA A 73 -13.09 -3.60 14.84
N GLU A 74 -12.58 -4.54 14.05
CA GLU A 74 -13.36 -5.62 13.45
C GLU A 74 -13.83 -6.62 14.50
N GLU A 75 -12.93 -7.08 15.40
CA GLU A 75 -13.23 -7.95 16.52
C GLU A 75 -14.34 -7.38 17.41
N LEU A 76 -14.25 -6.09 17.73
CA LEU A 76 -15.21 -5.40 18.59
C LEU A 76 -16.45 -4.88 17.82
N ASN A 77 -16.52 -5.11 16.51
CA ASN A 77 -17.54 -4.57 15.62
C ASN A 77 -17.74 -3.04 15.79
N ASN A 78 -16.63 -2.31 16.00
CA ASN A 78 -16.64 -0.88 16.30
C ASN A 78 -16.43 -0.04 15.05
N THR A 79 -17.45 0.73 14.66
CA THR A 79 -17.44 1.57 13.44
C THR A 79 -16.45 2.71 13.55
N ASP A 80 -16.41 3.44 14.67
CA ASP A 80 -15.49 4.56 14.87
C ASP A 80 -14.02 4.10 14.80
N GLY A 81 -13.73 2.91 15.37
CA GLY A 81 -12.43 2.29 15.29
C GLY A 81 -12.03 1.95 13.84
N ARG A 82 -12.98 1.41 13.04
CA ARG A 82 -12.72 1.13 11.60
C ARG A 82 -12.43 2.41 10.83
N ILE A 83 -13.24 3.46 11.01
CA ILE A 83 -13.02 4.75 10.36
C ILE A 83 -11.65 5.30 10.73
N ALA A 84 -11.31 5.31 12.03
CA ALA A 84 -10.02 5.80 12.51
C ALA A 84 -8.85 5.01 11.93
N ALA A 85 -8.94 3.67 11.90
CA ALA A 85 -7.90 2.80 11.35
C ALA A 85 -7.68 3.03 9.85
N TYR A 86 -8.75 3.08 9.06
CA TYR A 86 -8.64 3.35 7.62
C TYR A 86 -8.12 4.76 7.34
N SER A 87 -8.52 5.78 8.11
CA SER A 87 -7.99 7.14 7.97
C SER A 87 -6.49 7.21 8.30
N CYS A 88 -6.03 6.49 9.32
CA CYS A 88 -4.62 6.41 9.67
C CYS A 88 -3.82 5.66 8.59
N LEU A 89 -4.35 4.55 8.06
CA LEU A 89 -3.75 3.84 6.92
C LEU A 89 -3.61 4.74 5.72
N ALA A 90 -4.67 5.48 5.37
CA ALA A 90 -4.64 6.40 4.25
C ALA A 90 -3.56 7.47 4.41
N SER A 91 -3.44 8.10 5.60
CA SER A 91 -2.39 9.07 5.87
C SER A 91 -0.99 8.47 5.71
N ALA A 92 -0.75 7.27 6.21
CA ALA A 92 0.55 6.61 6.09
C ALA A 92 0.85 6.18 4.63
N TYR A 93 -0.16 5.74 3.88
CA TYR A 93 -0.02 5.41 2.46
C TYR A 93 0.23 6.65 1.60
N HIS A 94 -0.39 7.78 1.94
CA HIS A 94 -0.12 9.07 1.29
C HIS A 94 1.35 9.45 1.38
N GLU A 95 1.92 9.45 2.60
CA GLU A 95 3.32 9.81 2.85
C GLU A 95 4.32 8.84 2.19
N THR A 96 3.87 7.63 1.88
CA THR A 96 4.68 6.59 1.23
C THR A 96 4.39 6.42 -0.26
N ASN A 97 3.61 7.34 -0.87
CA ASN A 97 3.19 7.32 -2.27
C ASN A 97 2.49 6.01 -2.71
N ARG A 98 1.83 5.32 -1.78
CA ARG A 98 1.01 4.12 -2.05
C ARG A 98 -0.40 4.54 -2.45
N THR A 99 -0.52 5.23 -3.57
CA THR A 99 -1.75 5.92 -4.00
C THR A 99 -2.96 4.99 -4.14
N LYS A 100 -2.75 3.75 -4.59
CA LYS A 100 -3.84 2.78 -4.75
C LYS A 100 -4.41 2.36 -3.40
N GLU A 101 -3.54 2.00 -2.47
CA GLU A 101 -3.89 1.60 -1.11
C GLU A 101 -4.49 2.76 -0.32
N GLU A 102 -3.98 3.98 -0.51
CA GLU A 102 -4.55 5.21 0.04
C GLU A 102 -6.01 5.37 -0.39
N GLY A 103 -6.29 5.33 -1.70
CA GLY A 103 -7.64 5.47 -2.23
C GLY A 103 -8.60 4.37 -1.77
N GLU A 104 -8.13 3.13 -1.63
CA GLU A 104 -8.92 2.02 -1.09
C GLU A 104 -9.24 2.24 0.40
N ALA A 105 -8.27 2.66 1.19
CA ALA A 105 -8.46 2.96 2.61
C ALA A 105 -9.45 4.11 2.81
N LEU A 106 -9.31 5.20 2.06
CA LEU A 106 -10.24 6.35 2.14
C LEU A 106 -11.67 5.98 1.79
N ARG A 107 -11.88 5.21 0.70
CA ARG A 107 -13.22 4.75 0.33
C ARG A 107 -13.83 3.84 1.40
N LYS A 108 -13.02 2.99 2.04
CA LYS A 108 -13.47 2.15 3.17
C LYS A 108 -13.81 3.00 4.40
N ALA A 109 -12.98 3.99 4.74
CA ALA A 109 -13.29 4.92 5.83
C ALA A 109 -14.63 5.63 5.58
N HIS A 110 -14.82 6.19 4.39
CA HIS A 110 -16.04 6.92 4.02
C HIS A 110 -17.29 6.04 4.05
N LYS A 111 -17.18 4.79 3.61
CA LYS A 111 -18.31 3.82 3.63
C LYS A 111 -18.86 3.59 5.05
N TYR A 112 -18.02 3.70 6.08
CA TYR A 112 -18.45 3.52 7.48
C TYR A 112 -18.94 4.81 8.12
N VAL A 113 -18.77 5.98 7.50
CA VAL A 113 -19.30 7.26 8.00
C VAL A 113 -20.81 7.22 7.97
N SER A 114 -21.43 7.66 9.05
CA SER A 114 -22.88 7.74 9.23
C SER A 114 -23.27 9.03 9.96
N GLU A 115 -24.54 9.29 10.12
CA GLU A 115 -25.06 10.45 10.88
C GLU A 115 -24.65 10.43 12.37
N GLN A 116 -24.34 9.25 12.91
CA GLN A 116 -23.87 9.09 14.30
C GLN A 116 -22.39 9.38 14.44
N THR A 117 -21.64 9.42 13.33
CA THR A 117 -20.21 9.74 13.34
C THR A 117 -20.01 11.21 13.72
N THR A 118 -19.05 11.49 14.60
CA THR A 118 -18.76 12.87 15.02
C THR A 118 -18.38 13.74 13.83
N SER A 119 -18.82 15.00 13.82
CA SER A 119 -18.52 15.96 12.74
C SER A 119 -17.02 16.08 12.47
N SER A 120 -16.20 16.10 13.52
CA SER A 120 -14.73 16.11 13.39
C SER A 120 -14.17 14.90 12.64
N THR A 121 -14.72 13.71 12.87
CA THR A 121 -14.32 12.49 12.15
C THR A 121 -14.80 12.53 10.70
N GLN A 122 -16.04 12.98 10.45
CA GLN A 122 -16.57 13.16 9.10
C GLN A 122 -15.71 14.15 8.30
N PHE A 123 -15.35 15.31 8.89
CA PHE A 123 -14.44 16.27 8.25
C PHE A 123 -13.08 15.67 7.92
N ASN A 124 -12.50 14.93 8.85
CA ASN A 124 -11.20 14.31 8.61
C ASN A 124 -11.21 13.38 7.38
N VAL A 125 -12.23 12.52 7.29
CA VAL A 125 -12.38 11.60 6.16
C VAL A 125 -12.64 12.35 4.86
N LEU A 126 -13.55 13.35 4.88
CA LEU A 126 -13.88 14.16 3.71
C LEU A 126 -12.68 14.97 3.23
N ASN A 127 -11.92 15.58 4.13
CA ASN A 127 -10.74 16.36 3.77
C ASN A 127 -9.68 15.48 3.10
N GLN A 128 -9.42 14.28 3.63
CA GLN A 128 -8.51 13.33 3.00
C GLN A 128 -8.99 12.92 1.59
N LEU A 129 -10.29 12.65 1.42
CA LEU A 129 -10.88 12.31 0.11
C LEU A 129 -10.83 13.47 -0.87
N ILE A 130 -11.05 14.70 -0.42
CA ILE A 130 -10.94 15.92 -1.22
C ILE A 130 -9.51 16.08 -1.74
N VAL A 131 -8.52 16.00 -0.85
CA VAL A 131 -7.10 16.08 -1.22
C VAL A 131 -6.74 14.98 -2.21
N PHE A 132 -7.09 13.74 -1.90
CA PHE A 132 -6.84 12.59 -2.77
C PHE A 132 -7.47 12.75 -4.15
N SER A 133 -8.77 13.16 -4.22
CA SER A 133 -9.48 13.32 -5.50
C SER A 133 -8.89 14.44 -6.35
N LYS A 134 -8.45 15.55 -5.72
CA LYS A 134 -7.73 16.64 -6.39
C LYS A 134 -6.41 16.15 -6.97
N ASP A 135 -5.62 15.39 -6.20
CA ASP A 135 -4.32 14.89 -6.63
C ASP A 135 -4.46 13.86 -7.78
N GLN A 136 -5.53 13.07 -7.77
CA GLN A 136 -5.87 12.15 -8.87
C GLN A 136 -6.58 12.84 -10.05
N LYS A 137 -6.86 14.15 -9.97
CA LYS A 137 -7.66 14.91 -10.95
C LYS A 137 -9.03 14.29 -11.22
N ASP A 138 -9.58 13.57 -10.21
CA ASP A 138 -10.93 13.02 -10.27
C ASP A 138 -11.94 14.10 -9.86
N TYR A 139 -12.25 14.97 -10.78
CA TYR A 139 -13.17 16.09 -10.56
C TYR A 139 -14.61 15.67 -10.25
N SER A 140 -15.00 14.45 -10.65
CA SER A 140 -16.32 13.92 -10.34
C SER A 140 -16.46 13.62 -8.84
N SER A 141 -15.51 12.87 -8.30
CA SER A 141 -15.43 12.56 -6.87
C SER A 141 -15.17 13.82 -6.04
N LEU A 142 -14.27 14.69 -6.49
CA LEU A 142 -13.95 15.96 -5.84
C LEU A 142 -15.20 16.83 -5.65
N LYS A 143 -16.03 16.97 -6.70
CA LYS A 143 -17.30 17.69 -6.63
C LYS A 143 -18.23 17.11 -5.55
N THR A 144 -18.31 15.80 -5.51
CA THR A 144 -19.20 15.10 -4.56
C THR A 144 -18.77 15.37 -3.13
N TYR A 145 -17.50 15.16 -2.82
CA TYR A 145 -16.97 15.34 -1.47
C TYR A 145 -16.97 16.82 -1.02
N LEU A 146 -16.73 17.76 -1.94
CA LEU A 146 -16.85 19.17 -1.64
C LEU A 146 -18.29 19.56 -1.30
N LYS A 147 -19.29 18.98 -1.99
CA LYS A 147 -20.69 19.18 -1.66
C LYS A 147 -21.03 18.65 -0.27
N GLU A 148 -20.58 17.44 0.06
CA GLU A 148 -20.77 16.83 1.38
C GLU A 148 -20.09 17.66 2.48
N ASN A 149 -18.86 18.13 2.23
CA ASN A 149 -18.11 18.98 3.15
C ASN A 149 -18.85 20.30 3.44
N LYS A 150 -19.36 20.95 2.41
CA LYS A 150 -20.14 22.20 2.55
C LYS A 150 -21.43 21.97 3.34
N GLN A 151 -22.14 20.87 3.09
CA GLN A 151 -23.34 20.51 3.83
C GLN A 151 -23.03 20.26 5.32
N LEU A 152 -21.92 19.60 5.61
CA LEU A 152 -21.49 19.35 6.98
C LEU A 152 -21.13 20.67 7.71
N LEU A 153 -20.41 21.58 7.05
CA LEU A 153 -20.12 22.92 7.57
C LEU A 153 -21.41 23.69 7.90
N GLN A 154 -22.36 23.72 6.97
CA GLN A 154 -23.63 24.37 7.18
C GLN A 154 -24.43 23.79 8.36
N LYS A 155 -24.44 22.44 8.47
CA LYS A 155 -25.04 21.74 9.59
C LYS A 155 -24.39 22.14 10.92
N MET A 156 -23.09 22.18 10.98
CA MET A 156 -22.37 22.56 12.21
C MET A 156 -22.66 23.99 12.61
N LEU A 157 -22.61 24.92 11.66
CA LEU A 157 -22.92 26.33 11.94
C LEU A 157 -24.38 26.52 12.37
N SER A 158 -25.33 25.75 11.82
CA SER A 158 -26.72 25.81 12.26
C SER A 158 -26.93 25.33 13.69
N LEU A 159 -26.07 24.43 14.19
CA LEU A 159 -26.11 23.93 15.56
C LEU A 159 -25.42 24.87 16.55
N ASP A 160 -24.40 25.58 16.11
CA ASP A 160 -23.61 26.49 16.94
C ASP A 160 -23.14 27.70 16.12
N PRO A 161 -24.03 28.72 15.93
CA PRO A 161 -23.72 29.91 15.14
C PRO A 161 -22.58 30.76 15.73
N ASP A 162 -22.38 30.73 17.05
CA ASP A 162 -21.35 31.51 17.73
C ASP A 162 -19.93 31.01 17.46
N MET A 163 -19.79 29.78 16.91
CA MET A 163 -18.51 29.18 16.55
C MET A 163 -18.04 29.53 15.13
N TYR A 164 -18.68 30.44 14.41
CA TYR A 164 -18.37 30.78 13.02
C TYR A 164 -16.88 31.12 12.82
N GLU A 165 -16.31 31.97 13.65
CA GLU A 165 -14.89 32.35 13.56
C GLU A 165 -13.95 31.17 13.82
N SER A 166 -14.36 30.23 14.69
CA SER A 166 -13.60 29.02 14.96
C SER A 166 -13.54 28.07 13.76
N TYR A 167 -14.44 28.22 12.79
CA TYR A 167 -14.50 27.41 11.59
C TYR A 167 -13.84 28.04 10.37
N PHE A 168 -13.20 29.21 10.49
CA PHE A 168 -12.56 29.91 9.37
C PHE A 168 -11.59 29.03 8.60
N ASN A 169 -10.78 28.25 9.27
CA ASN A 169 -9.85 27.33 8.60
C ASN A 169 -10.58 26.23 7.80
N LEU A 170 -11.77 25.80 8.21
CA LEU A 170 -12.58 24.82 7.50
C LEU A 170 -13.25 25.45 6.26
N TYR A 171 -13.72 26.67 6.37
CA TYR A 171 -14.21 27.45 5.22
C TYR A 171 -13.09 27.72 4.23
N LEU A 172 -11.95 28.21 4.71
CA LEU A 172 -10.77 28.45 3.88
C LEU A 172 -10.37 27.18 3.10
N PHE A 173 -10.30 26.03 3.76
CA PHE A 173 -10.05 24.75 3.10
C PHE A 173 -11.09 24.46 2.02
N SER A 174 -12.38 24.59 2.33
CA SER A 174 -13.46 24.32 1.37
C SER A 174 -13.33 25.22 0.13
N GLU A 175 -13.14 26.52 0.30
CA GLU A 175 -13.07 27.48 -0.81
C GLU A 175 -11.79 27.26 -1.67
N ILE A 176 -10.66 26.93 -1.05
CA ILE A 176 -9.44 26.55 -1.77
C ILE A 176 -9.70 25.35 -2.70
N PHE A 177 -10.35 24.29 -2.21
CA PHE A 177 -10.58 23.10 -3.02
C PHE A 177 -11.71 23.27 -4.04
N GLN A 178 -12.67 24.17 -3.80
CA GLN A 178 -13.61 24.64 -4.83
C GLN A 178 -12.85 25.34 -5.96
N THR A 179 -11.86 26.15 -5.62
CA THR A 179 -10.99 26.80 -6.62
C THR A 179 -10.29 25.77 -7.50
N TYR A 180 -9.64 24.75 -6.91
CA TYR A 180 -9.02 23.67 -7.68
C TYR A 180 -10.02 22.93 -8.57
N TYR A 181 -11.22 22.64 -8.04
CA TYR A 181 -12.26 21.98 -8.80
C TYR A 181 -12.67 22.79 -10.02
N TYR A 182 -13.03 24.08 -9.84
CA TYR A 182 -13.52 24.92 -10.93
C TYR A 182 -12.41 25.26 -11.94
N THR A 183 -11.19 25.45 -11.49
CA THR A 183 -10.00 25.60 -12.37
C THR A 183 -9.83 24.35 -13.21
N GLY A 184 -9.85 23.17 -12.60
CA GLY A 184 -9.63 21.91 -13.28
C GLY A 184 -10.69 21.55 -14.33
N ILE A 185 -11.94 22.04 -14.18
CA ILE A 185 -13.00 21.86 -15.18
C ILE A 185 -13.16 23.08 -16.12
N GLY A 186 -12.24 24.04 -16.07
CA GLY A 186 -12.19 25.19 -16.95
C GLY A 186 -13.27 26.27 -16.69
N LYS A 187 -13.89 26.28 -15.53
CA LYS A 187 -14.89 27.32 -15.13
C LYS A 187 -14.22 28.46 -14.40
N THR A 188 -13.54 29.32 -15.15
CA THR A 188 -12.68 30.40 -14.62
C THR A 188 -13.41 31.41 -13.73
N ASP A 189 -14.66 31.81 -14.09
CA ASP A 189 -15.43 32.77 -13.28
C ASP A 189 -15.79 32.21 -11.92
N SER A 190 -16.18 30.93 -11.87
CA SER A 190 -16.48 30.25 -10.60
C SER A 190 -15.21 30.08 -9.77
N ALA A 191 -14.08 29.71 -10.41
CA ALA A 191 -12.81 29.59 -9.72
C ALA A 191 -12.38 30.93 -9.10
N LYS A 192 -12.54 32.04 -9.86
CA LYS A 192 -12.25 33.38 -9.36
C LYS A 192 -13.08 33.73 -8.14
N TYR A 193 -14.39 33.50 -8.20
CA TYR A 193 -15.28 33.71 -7.05
C TYR A 193 -14.76 33.00 -5.80
N HIS A 194 -14.39 31.72 -5.90
CA HIS A 194 -13.93 30.95 -4.75
C HIS A 194 -12.54 31.38 -4.25
N ILE A 195 -11.66 31.90 -5.10
CA ILE A 195 -10.39 32.51 -4.66
C ILE A 195 -10.66 33.77 -3.81
N GLU A 196 -11.56 34.62 -4.28
CA GLU A 196 -11.95 35.85 -3.58
C GLU A 196 -12.60 35.53 -2.23
N GLU A 197 -13.55 34.60 -2.19
CA GLU A 197 -14.14 34.10 -0.93
C GLU A 197 -13.09 33.50 0.01
N ALA A 198 -12.14 32.69 -0.51
CA ALA A 198 -11.09 32.09 0.31
C ALA A 198 -10.21 33.16 0.98
N GLN A 199 -9.98 34.29 0.32
CA GLN A 199 -9.19 35.38 0.86
C GLN A 199 -9.82 35.98 2.12
N ASP A 200 -11.15 36.07 2.17
CA ASP A 200 -11.90 36.63 3.31
C ASP A 200 -11.78 35.78 4.58
N PHE A 201 -11.46 34.48 4.44
CA PHE A 201 -11.22 33.60 5.57
C PHE A 201 -9.76 33.58 6.05
N ILE A 202 -8.84 34.32 5.39
CA ILE A 202 -7.44 34.40 5.83
C ILE A 202 -7.33 35.41 6.98
N THR A 203 -6.86 34.92 8.11
CA THR A 203 -6.60 35.69 9.32
C THR A 203 -5.14 35.58 9.72
N PRO A 204 -4.60 36.44 10.60
CA PRO A 204 -3.25 36.28 11.16
C PRO A 204 -3.06 34.95 11.90
N GLN A 205 -4.13 34.33 12.37
CA GLN A 205 -4.17 33.05 13.07
C GLN A 205 -4.40 31.86 12.13
N SER A 206 -4.60 32.10 10.83
CA SER A 206 -4.82 31.03 9.86
C SER A 206 -3.66 30.06 9.85
N TYR A 207 -4.01 28.76 9.77
CA TYR A 207 -3.03 27.68 9.74
C TYR A 207 -2.14 27.79 8.48
N ILE A 208 -0.83 27.94 8.68
CA ILE A 208 0.13 28.24 7.60
C ILE A 208 0.03 27.27 6.41
N PRO A 209 -0.12 25.94 6.59
CA PRO A 209 -0.35 25.03 5.47
C PRO A 209 -1.56 25.38 4.61
N TYR A 210 -2.66 25.87 5.18
CA TYR A 210 -3.82 26.31 4.39
C TYR A 210 -3.53 27.60 3.62
N MET A 211 -2.73 28.50 4.18
CA MET A 211 -2.25 29.67 3.43
C MET A 211 -1.37 29.26 2.23
N ALA A 212 -0.50 28.29 2.41
CA ALA A 212 0.32 27.75 1.32
C ALA A 212 -0.55 27.12 0.22
N LEU A 213 -1.58 26.35 0.60
CA LEU A 213 -2.56 25.77 -0.33
C LEU A 213 -3.38 26.85 -1.07
N TYR A 214 -3.75 27.92 -0.39
CA TYR A 214 -4.43 29.07 -1.02
C TYR A 214 -3.56 29.69 -2.11
N TYR A 215 -2.29 29.95 -1.83
CA TYR A 215 -1.37 30.48 -2.81
C TYR A 215 -1.14 29.53 -3.98
N ASP A 216 -1.06 28.23 -3.70
CA ASP A 216 -0.95 27.22 -4.74
C ASP A 216 -2.19 27.14 -5.64
N ALA A 217 -3.39 27.17 -5.07
CA ALA A 217 -4.63 27.17 -5.82
C ALA A 217 -4.78 28.45 -6.69
N SER A 218 -4.36 29.59 -6.12
CA SER A 218 -4.35 30.86 -6.85
C SER A 218 -3.35 30.82 -8.02
N ALA A 219 -2.16 30.29 -7.79
CA ALA A 219 -1.16 30.13 -8.86
C ALA A 219 -1.69 29.24 -10.00
N GLU A 220 -2.35 28.11 -9.67
CA GLU A 220 -2.92 27.23 -10.69
C GLU A 220 -4.07 27.90 -11.46
N TYR A 221 -4.91 28.67 -10.80
CA TYR A 221 -5.96 29.46 -11.45
C TYR A 221 -5.35 30.48 -12.43
N TYR A 222 -4.38 31.30 -12.01
CA TYR A 222 -3.75 32.32 -12.86
C TYR A 222 -2.93 31.68 -14.00
N ARG A 223 -2.32 30.54 -13.78
CA ARG A 223 -1.70 29.75 -14.83
C ARG A 223 -2.73 29.32 -15.89
N HIS A 224 -3.89 28.80 -15.45
CA HIS A 224 -4.97 28.36 -16.34
C HIS A 224 -5.56 29.52 -17.14
N THR A 225 -5.66 30.70 -16.56
CA THR A 225 -6.10 31.93 -17.25
C THR A 225 -5.00 32.60 -18.06
N LYS A 226 -3.78 32.01 -18.07
CA LYS A 226 -2.58 32.52 -18.78
C LYS A 226 -2.04 33.86 -18.24
N ASP A 227 -2.45 34.28 -17.05
CA ASP A 227 -1.80 35.35 -16.32
C ASP A 227 -0.59 34.81 -15.56
N TYR A 228 0.46 34.56 -16.33
CA TYR A 228 1.67 33.93 -15.79
C TYR A 228 2.40 34.81 -14.77
N GLN A 229 2.23 36.14 -14.83
CA GLN A 229 2.86 37.06 -13.88
C GLN A 229 2.21 36.89 -12.48
N ALA A 230 0.90 36.90 -12.44
CA ALA A 230 0.18 36.62 -11.20
C ALA A 230 0.45 35.19 -10.70
N ALA A 231 0.47 34.22 -11.59
CA ALA A 231 0.78 32.83 -11.24
C ALA A 231 2.17 32.71 -10.57
N LEU A 232 3.20 33.37 -11.08
CA LEU A 232 4.53 33.40 -10.48
C LEU A 232 4.56 34.08 -9.12
N LEU A 233 3.81 35.16 -8.93
CA LEU A 233 3.72 35.85 -7.64
C LEU A 233 3.12 34.94 -6.55
N TYR A 234 2.04 34.23 -6.90
CA TYR A 234 1.37 33.33 -5.99
C TYR A 234 2.19 32.07 -5.68
N ILE A 235 2.84 31.47 -6.68
CA ILE A 235 3.69 30.30 -6.45
C ILE A 235 4.90 30.65 -5.57
N ASP A 236 5.47 31.85 -5.72
CA ASP A 236 6.56 32.32 -4.86
C ASP A 236 6.07 32.52 -3.41
N SER A 237 4.84 33.02 -3.23
CA SER A 237 4.21 33.14 -1.92
C SER A 237 3.98 31.77 -1.28
N ALA A 238 3.56 30.77 -2.05
CA ALA A 238 3.44 29.39 -1.59
C ALA A 238 4.79 28.81 -1.14
N LEU A 239 5.83 28.97 -1.96
CA LEU A 239 7.19 28.52 -1.65
C LEU A 239 7.74 29.15 -0.36
N ILE A 240 7.52 30.46 -0.15
CA ILE A 240 7.92 31.17 1.08
C ILE A 240 7.22 30.56 2.31
N LYS A 241 5.92 30.27 2.20
CA LYS A 241 5.17 29.68 3.31
C LYS A 241 5.61 28.25 3.61
N MET A 242 5.81 27.43 2.56
CA MET A 242 6.26 26.03 2.73
C MET A 242 7.66 25.93 3.31
N LYS A 243 8.56 26.87 2.99
CA LYS A 243 9.92 26.91 3.54
C LYS A 243 9.95 27.09 5.06
N GLN A 244 8.85 27.58 5.66
CA GLN A 244 8.73 27.72 7.11
C GLN A 244 8.46 26.36 7.82
N PHE A 245 8.20 25.30 7.05
CA PHE A 245 7.91 23.95 7.55
C PHE A 245 8.95 22.95 7.04
N GLU A 246 9.79 22.46 7.91
CA GLU A 246 10.79 21.43 7.57
C GLU A 246 10.13 20.15 7.02
N SER A 247 8.94 19.80 7.47
CA SER A 247 8.19 18.62 7.03
C SER A 247 7.52 18.77 5.65
N ALA A 248 7.52 19.95 5.05
CA ALA A 248 6.87 20.20 3.75
C ALA A 248 7.84 20.12 2.55
N GLN A 249 8.99 19.48 2.68
CA GLN A 249 10.02 19.45 1.63
C GLN A 249 9.53 18.81 0.32
N MET A 250 8.71 17.76 0.39
CA MET A 250 8.13 17.12 -0.80
C MET A 250 7.17 18.09 -1.52
N GLU A 251 6.30 18.75 -0.78
CA GLU A 251 5.39 19.75 -1.36
C GLU A 251 6.14 20.96 -1.87
N TYR A 252 7.19 21.41 -1.19
CA TYR A 252 8.09 22.45 -1.67
C TYR A 252 8.72 22.08 -3.03
N ALA A 253 9.20 20.86 -3.17
CA ALA A 253 9.74 20.36 -4.44
C ALA A 253 8.69 20.35 -5.57
N LYS A 254 7.45 19.91 -5.27
CA LYS A 254 6.33 19.96 -6.22
C LYS A 254 6.03 21.41 -6.65
N GLN A 255 6.12 22.38 -5.74
CA GLN A 255 5.91 23.81 -6.08
C GLN A 255 7.04 24.36 -6.95
N LEU A 256 8.29 23.94 -6.74
CA LEU A 256 9.39 24.28 -7.65
C LEU A 256 9.14 23.76 -9.07
N SER A 257 8.66 22.53 -9.20
CA SER A 257 8.27 21.96 -10.50
C SER A 257 7.16 22.77 -11.16
N ARG A 258 6.11 23.14 -10.41
CA ARG A 258 5.01 23.98 -10.93
C ARG A 258 5.48 25.37 -11.36
N LYS A 259 6.41 25.98 -10.62
CA LYS A 259 7.03 27.24 -11.03
C LYS A 259 7.78 27.07 -12.35
N ALA A 260 8.50 25.96 -12.50
CA ALA A 260 9.18 25.64 -13.74
C ALA A 260 8.20 25.43 -14.90
N ASP A 261 7.05 24.76 -14.66
CA ASP A 261 5.99 24.61 -15.67
C ASP A 261 5.48 25.97 -16.17
N ILE A 262 5.22 26.90 -15.25
CA ILE A 262 4.77 28.25 -15.59
C ILE A 262 5.81 28.97 -16.45
N LEU A 263 7.09 28.91 -16.05
CA LEU A 263 8.19 29.52 -16.81
C LEU A 263 8.38 28.88 -18.18
N GLN A 264 8.20 27.57 -18.28
CA GLN A 264 8.22 26.83 -19.55
C GLN A 264 7.08 27.28 -20.47
N GLU A 265 5.86 27.44 -19.96
CA GLU A 265 4.72 27.96 -20.74
C GLU A 265 4.94 29.41 -21.22
N MET A 266 5.74 30.19 -20.49
CA MET A 266 6.20 31.53 -20.88
C MET A 266 7.33 31.49 -21.91
N GLY A 267 7.89 30.33 -22.28
CA GLY A 267 9.05 30.17 -23.14
C GLY A 267 10.39 30.47 -22.46
N LYS A 268 10.41 30.63 -21.13
CA LYS A 268 11.61 30.94 -20.34
C LYS A 268 12.34 29.67 -19.89
N TYR A 269 12.77 28.88 -20.85
CA TYR A 269 13.38 27.57 -20.62
C TYR A 269 14.64 27.61 -19.76
N ALA A 270 15.47 28.66 -19.92
CA ALA A 270 16.69 28.83 -19.15
C ALA A 270 16.45 29.08 -17.66
N GLU A 271 15.31 29.69 -17.31
CA GLU A 271 14.91 29.90 -15.90
C GLU A 271 14.20 28.66 -15.34
N ALA A 272 13.46 27.89 -16.17
CA ALA A 272 12.72 26.70 -15.75
C ALA A 272 13.64 25.52 -15.43
N LEU A 273 14.68 25.29 -16.23
CA LEU A 273 15.55 24.13 -16.10
C LEU A 273 16.15 23.93 -14.71
N PRO A 274 16.80 24.94 -14.08
CA PRO A 274 17.38 24.76 -12.74
C PRO A 274 16.33 24.49 -11.65
N LEU A 275 15.08 24.90 -11.85
CA LEU A 275 14.00 24.61 -10.92
C LEU A 275 13.53 23.16 -11.04
N TYR A 276 13.45 22.62 -12.25
CA TYR A 276 13.19 21.18 -12.45
C TYR A 276 14.31 20.33 -11.85
N GLU A 277 15.57 20.70 -12.10
CA GLU A 277 16.71 19.99 -11.53
C GLU A 277 16.66 19.99 -9.99
N SER A 278 16.40 21.15 -9.39
CA SER A 278 16.28 21.28 -7.94
C SER A 278 15.09 20.46 -7.39
N SER A 279 13.94 20.53 -8.07
CA SER A 279 12.76 19.76 -7.70
C SER A 279 13.05 18.26 -7.74
N ASN A 280 13.58 17.75 -8.86
CA ASN A 280 13.89 16.34 -9.03
C ASN A 280 14.93 15.86 -8.01
N HIS A 281 15.99 16.63 -7.78
CA HIS A 281 17.00 16.30 -6.79
C HIS A 281 16.41 16.15 -5.39
N ILE A 282 15.51 17.07 -4.99
CA ILE A 282 14.85 16.99 -3.68
C ILE A 282 13.93 15.77 -3.62
N GLN A 283 13.10 15.56 -4.66
CA GLN A 283 12.15 14.43 -4.70
C GLN A 283 12.88 13.08 -4.67
N ASP A 284 13.94 12.92 -5.45
CA ASP A 284 14.73 11.69 -5.52
C ASP A 284 15.43 11.42 -4.19
N SER A 285 16.03 12.47 -3.59
CA SER A 285 16.68 12.37 -2.28
C SER A 285 15.70 11.96 -1.19
N LEU A 286 14.53 12.58 -1.13
CA LEU A 286 13.50 12.27 -0.14
C LEU A 286 12.92 10.88 -0.36
N THR A 287 12.64 10.50 -1.61
CA THR A 287 12.10 9.18 -1.94
C THR A 287 13.10 8.08 -1.57
N ALA A 288 14.38 8.28 -1.86
CA ALA A 288 15.45 7.36 -1.46
C ALA A 288 15.56 7.25 0.07
N ALA A 289 15.51 8.38 0.78
CA ALA A 289 15.57 8.41 2.23
C ALA A 289 14.36 7.71 2.87
N ILE A 290 13.14 7.97 2.37
CA ILE A 290 11.91 7.31 2.82
C ILE A 290 12.01 5.80 2.58
N SER A 291 12.43 5.38 1.37
CA SER A 291 12.54 3.96 1.03
C SER A 291 13.57 3.23 1.87
N ALA A 292 14.73 3.87 2.14
CA ALA A 292 15.75 3.30 3.02
C ALA A 292 15.23 3.11 4.44
N LYS A 293 14.55 4.13 4.97
CA LYS A 293 13.95 4.14 6.31
C LYS A 293 12.85 3.08 6.44
N GLN A 294 11.98 2.98 5.43
CA GLN A 294 10.94 1.94 5.37
C GLN A 294 11.54 0.53 5.40
N LEU A 295 12.62 0.31 4.65
CA LEU A 295 13.30 -0.99 4.64
C LEU A 295 13.87 -1.35 6.03
N GLU A 296 14.43 -0.37 6.74
CA GLU A 296 14.93 -0.53 8.11
C GLU A 296 13.78 -0.86 9.07
N GLU A 297 12.70 -0.11 9.00
CA GLU A 297 11.50 -0.33 9.82
C GLU A 297 10.87 -1.70 9.57
N ILE A 298 10.77 -2.14 8.31
CA ILE A 298 10.28 -3.48 7.96
C ILE A 298 11.16 -4.56 8.57
N LYS A 299 12.49 -4.39 8.52
CA LYS A 299 13.43 -5.34 9.15
C LYS A 299 13.26 -5.37 10.67
N GLU A 300 13.11 -4.20 11.32
CA GLU A 300 12.87 -4.11 12.76
C GLU A 300 11.54 -4.77 13.15
N ILE A 301 10.46 -4.47 12.44
CA ILE A 301 9.14 -5.08 12.65
C ILE A 301 9.21 -6.59 12.46
N HIS A 302 9.88 -7.04 11.41
CA HIS A 302 10.08 -8.46 11.15
C HIS A 302 10.87 -9.14 12.28
N HIS A 303 11.95 -8.53 12.73
CA HIS A 303 12.76 -9.03 13.85
C HIS A 303 11.93 -9.09 15.15
N LEU A 304 11.17 -8.03 15.45
CA LEU A 304 10.25 -8.03 16.60
C LEU A 304 9.21 -9.13 16.50
N ASN A 305 8.63 -9.34 15.32
CA ASN A 305 7.67 -10.40 15.08
C ASN A 305 8.30 -11.80 15.23
N GLN A 306 9.55 -11.97 14.78
CA GLN A 306 10.31 -13.19 15.03
C GLN A 306 10.53 -13.44 16.54
N LEU A 307 10.92 -12.42 17.29
CA LEU A 307 11.10 -12.52 18.73
C LEU A 307 9.79 -12.87 19.45
N VAL A 308 8.68 -12.28 19.03
CA VAL A 308 7.34 -12.61 19.57
C VAL A 308 6.98 -14.05 19.22
N TRP A 309 7.23 -14.47 17.98
CA TRP A 309 6.99 -15.84 17.53
C TRP A 309 7.86 -16.85 18.28
N GLU A 310 9.16 -16.55 18.46
CA GLU A 310 10.08 -17.40 19.23
C GLU A 310 9.67 -17.50 20.71
N ARG A 311 9.25 -16.38 21.33
CA ARG A 311 8.68 -16.39 22.69
C ARG A 311 7.40 -17.21 22.74
N GLY A 312 6.51 -17.08 21.76
CA GLY A 312 5.31 -17.89 21.63
C GLY A 312 5.64 -19.38 21.50
N LYS A 313 6.62 -19.72 20.68
CA LYS A 313 7.12 -21.07 20.47
C LYS A 313 7.77 -21.63 21.75
N LEU A 314 8.55 -20.82 22.46
CA LEU A 314 9.12 -21.17 23.76
C LEU A 314 8.02 -21.41 24.80
N ARG A 315 7.04 -20.50 24.88
CA ARG A 315 5.89 -20.64 25.79
C ARG A 315 5.07 -21.90 25.47
N ASN A 316 4.79 -22.15 24.20
CA ASN A 316 4.10 -23.37 23.77
C ASN A 316 4.93 -24.63 24.03
N ARG A 317 6.27 -24.57 23.83
CA ARG A 317 7.17 -25.69 24.21
C ARG A 317 7.16 -25.94 25.71
N VAL A 318 7.18 -24.90 26.54
CA VAL A 318 7.10 -25.03 27.98
C VAL A 318 5.72 -25.59 28.39
N GLN A 319 4.64 -25.07 27.83
CA GLN A 319 3.29 -25.58 28.10
C GLN A 319 3.11 -27.02 27.59
N THR A 320 3.59 -27.34 26.39
CA THR A 320 3.58 -28.72 25.88
C THR A 320 4.51 -29.63 26.66
N SER A 321 5.68 -29.12 27.15
CA SER A 321 6.54 -29.91 28.05
C SER A 321 5.90 -30.18 29.39
N ILE A 322 5.19 -29.20 29.97
CA ILE A 322 4.43 -29.40 31.23
C ILE A 322 3.26 -30.34 30.99
N LEU A 323 2.50 -30.18 29.92
CA LEU A 323 1.40 -31.08 29.55
C LEU A 323 1.90 -32.50 29.22
N LEU A 324 3.05 -32.57 28.50
CA LEU A 324 3.69 -33.87 28.22
C LEU A 324 4.25 -34.50 29.49
N SER A 325 4.85 -33.73 30.41
CA SER A 325 5.33 -34.28 31.69
C SER A 325 4.19 -34.76 32.57
N LEU A 326 3.08 -34.02 32.62
CA LEU A 326 1.86 -34.46 33.30
C LEU A 326 1.23 -35.68 32.60
N GLY A 327 1.21 -35.68 31.27
CA GLY A 327 0.76 -36.82 30.46
C GLY A 327 1.66 -38.04 30.62
N ILE A 328 2.99 -37.82 30.69
CA ILE A 328 3.96 -38.92 30.95
C ILE A 328 3.79 -39.47 32.35
N ILE A 329 3.58 -38.62 33.37
CA ILE A 329 3.28 -39.05 34.74
C ILE A 329 1.97 -39.86 34.79
N LEU A 330 0.94 -39.40 34.08
CA LEU A 330 -0.33 -40.10 33.98
C LEU A 330 -0.20 -41.43 33.23
N ILE A 331 0.55 -41.45 32.13
CA ILE A 331 0.85 -42.67 31.35
C ILE A 331 1.75 -43.61 32.13
N LEU A 332 2.71 -43.10 32.93
CA LEU A 332 3.53 -43.92 33.81
C LEU A 332 2.67 -44.52 34.96
N CYS A 333 1.72 -43.78 35.48
CA CYS A 333 0.76 -44.30 36.46
C CYS A 333 -0.19 -45.35 35.86
N ILE A 334 -0.68 -45.10 34.62
CA ILE A 334 -1.51 -46.06 33.88
C ILE A 334 -0.66 -47.21 33.32
N GLY A 335 0.55 -46.91 32.82
CA GLY A 335 1.48 -47.90 32.24
C GLY A 335 2.06 -48.87 33.27
N TYR A 336 2.15 -48.45 34.53
CA TYR A 336 2.49 -49.38 35.65
C TYR A 336 1.40 -50.42 35.85
N MET A 337 0.16 -50.09 35.55
CA MET A 337 -0.97 -51.01 35.57
C MET A 337 -1.07 -51.88 34.32
N PHE A 338 -0.63 -51.38 33.14
CA PHE A 338 -0.79 -52.13 31.89
C PHE A 338 0.51 -52.80 31.36
N ARG A 339 1.62 -52.69 32.10
CA ARG A 339 2.96 -53.08 31.68
C ARG A 339 3.14 -54.56 31.29
N ILE A 340 2.25 -55.45 31.68
CA ILE A 340 2.42 -56.90 31.43
C ILE A 340 1.84 -57.33 30.07
N ASN A 341 0.90 -56.60 29.48
CA ASN A 341 0.16 -57.10 28.30
C ASN A 341 0.46 -56.42 26.94
N LEU A 342 1.14 -55.27 26.88
CA LEU A 342 1.21 -54.46 25.64
C LEU A 342 2.60 -54.31 25.00
N ILE A 343 3.69 -54.68 25.68
CA ILE A 343 5.06 -54.44 25.20
C ILE A 343 5.41 -55.21 23.91
N ARG A 344 4.77 -56.33 23.64
CA ARG A 344 5.08 -57.17 22.46
C ARG A 344 4.44 -56.71 21.13
N LYS A 345 3.36 -55.92 21.15
CA LYS A 345 2.68 -55.49 19.90
C LYS A 345 3.09 -54.07 19.42
N ALA A 346 3.54 -53.20 20.32
CA ALA A 346 3.83 -51.80 20.00
C ALA A 346 5.15 -51.57 19.26
N LEU A 347 6.14 -52.46 19.43
CA LEU A 347 7.49 -52.25 18.87
C LEU A 347 7.55 -52.32 17.32
N LYS A 348 6.67 -53.11 16.71
CA LYS A 348 6.68 -53.29 15.23
C LYS A 348 6.00 -52.20 14.42
N ILE A 349 5.16 -51.39 15.05
CA ILE A 349 4.41 -50.32 14.34
C ILE A 349 5.15 -49.00 14.35
N SER A 350 5.92 -48.70 15.40
CA SER A 350 6.61 -47.42 15.59
C SER A 350 7.77 -47.16 14.60
N GLU A 351 8.41 -48.22 14.09
CA GLU A 351 9.57 -48.08 13.18
C GLU A 351 9.21 -47.60 11.78
N LYS A 352 7.99 -47.85 11.32
CA LYS A 352 7.54 -47.45 9.97
C LYS A 352 7.02 -46.00 9.88
N GLU A 353 6.53 -45.43 10.96
CA GLU A 353 5.97 -44.07 10.94
C GLU A 353 7.01 -42.98 11.14
N THR A 354 8.06 -43.27 11.91
CA THR A 354 9.15 -42.28 12.15
C THR A 354 9.95 -41.93 10.89
N HIS A 355 10.15 -42.87 9.98
CA HIS A 355 10.87 -42.65 8.75
C HIS A 355 10.14 -41.75 7.75
N LYS A 356 8.80 -41.70 7.81
CA LYS A 356 8.00 -40.89 6.89
C LYS A 356 7.86 -39.44 7.32
N ALA A 357 7.81 -39.19 8.64
CA ALA A 357 7.68 -37.86 9.21
C ALA A 357 8.98 -37.03 9.11
N THR A 358 10.13 -37.67 9.31
CA THR A 358 11.45 -37.00 9.23
C THR A 358 11.73 -36.47 7.83
N ARG A 359 11.38 -37.23 6.80
CA ARG A 359 11.59 -36.85 5.41
C ARG A 359 10.78 -35.63 4.97
N GLN A 360 9.54 -35.51 5.44
CA GLN A 360 8.68 -34.37 5.11
C GLN A 360 9.11 -33.06 5.79
N THR A 361 9.69 -33.16 6.99
CA THR A 361 10.17 -31.99 7.75
C THR A 361 11.49 -31.46 7.18
N GLU A 362 12.36 -32.35 6.67
CA GLU A 362 13.62 -31.97 6.01
C GLU A 362 13.35 -31.27 4.67
N GLU A 363 12.45 -31.80 3.85
CA GLU A 363 12.08 -31.19 2.56
C GLU A 363 11.43 -29.80 2.72
N ALA A 364 10.62 -29.59 3.77
CA ALA A 364 10.02 -28.28 4.06
C ALA A 364 11.05 -27.25 4.55
N ASN A 365 12.03 -27.67 5.36
CA ASN A 365 13.10 -26.79 5.87
C ASN A 365 14.10 -26.39 4.78
N GLU A 366 14.41 -27.30 3.86
CA GLU A 366 15.28 -26.96 2.72
C GLU A 366 14.64 -25.92 1.78
N MET A 367 13.33 -26.06 1.51
CA MET A 367 12.62 -25.07 0.69
C MET A 367 12.59 -23.69 1.35
N LYS A 368 12.34 -23.63 2.65
CA LYS A 368 12.34 -22.38 3.42
C LYS A 368 13.70 -21.68 3.41
N ASN A 369 14.79 -22.46 3.55
CA ASN A 369 16.15 -21.92 3.55
C ASN A 369 16.58 -21.41 2.17
N ARG A 370 16.23 -22.11 1.09
CA ARG A 370 16.48 -21.65 -0.29
C ARG A 370 15.72 -20.36 -0.59
N PHE A 371 14.46 -20.27 -0.13
CA PHE A 371 13.63 -19.08 -0.30
C PHE A 371 14.22 -17.84 0.38
N LEU A 372 14.61 -17.94 1.66
CA LEU A 372 15.22 -16.84 2.41
C LEU A 372 16.56 -16.38 1.81
N SER A 373 17.36 -17.32 1.31
CA SER A 373 18.63 -17.01 0.63
C SER A 373 18.40 -16.27 -0.68
N ASN A 374 17.44 -16.72 -1.48
CA ASN A 374 17.11 -16.09 -2.76
C ASN A 374 16.52 -14.69 -2.57
N MET A 375 15.69 -14.48 -1.54
CA MET A 375 15.15 -13.17 -1.20
C MET A 375 16.22 -12.14 -0.85
N SER A 376 17.16 -12.51 0.03
CA SER A 376 18.23 -11.60 0.44
C SER A 376 19.06 -11.11 -0.76
N HIS A 377 19.29 -11.98 -1.71
CA HIS A 377 20.04 -11.62 -2.92
C HIS A 377 19.19 -10.77 -3.88
N ALA A 378 17.91 -11.11 -4.06
CA ALA A 378 17.01 -10.39 -4.95
C ALA A 378 16.74 -8.95 -4.49
N ILE A 379 16.75 -8.71 -3.18
CA ILE A 379 16.61 -7.35 -2.60
C ILE A 379 17.92 -6.57 -2.73
N ARG A 380 19.07 -7.24 -2.53
CA ARG A 380 20.38 -6.56 -2.52
C ARG A 380 20.76 -5.98 -3.88
N VAL A 381 20.43 -6.67 -4.97
CA VAL A 381 20.80 -6.24 -6.33
C VAL A 381 20.16 -4.89 -6.69
N PRO A 382 18.83 -4.71 -6.67
CA PRO A 382 18.22 -3.43 -6.98
C PRO A 382 18.57 -2.35 -5.95
N LEU A 383 18.73 -2.72 -4.66
CA LEU A 383 19.12 -1.77 -3.62
C LEU A 383 20.54 -1.21 -3.86
N ASN A 384 21.48 -2.08 -4.26
CA ASN A 384 22.83 -1.63 -4.64
C ASN A 384 22.81 -0.77 -5.92
N GLY A 385 21.91 -1.06 -6.85
CA GLY A 385 21.69 -0.21 -8.03
C GLY A 385 21.23 1.19 -7.64
N VAL A 386 20.21 1.29 -6.79
CA VAL A 386 19.72 2.59 -6.27
C VAL A 386 20.86 3.33 -5.53
N LEU A 387 21.53 2.66 -4.60
CA LEU A 387 22.59 3.26 -3.79
C LEU A 387 23.79 3.69 -4.65
N GLY A 388 24.24 2.83 -5.56
CA GLY A 388 25.42 3.08 -6.40
C GLY A 388 25.21 4.26 -7.34
N PHE A 389 24.11 4.27 -8.09
CA PHE A 389 23.81 5.39 -9.01
C PHE A 389 23.49 6.69 -8.27
N SER A 390 22.85 6.63 -7.09
CA SER A 390 22.64 7.81 -6.24
C SER A 390 23.98 8.39 -5.74
N GLN A 391 24.94 7.53 -5.36
CA GLN A 391 26.27 7.96 -4.95
C GLN A 391 27.08 8.58 -6.11
N ILE A 392 26.95 8.03 -7.31
CA ILE A 392 27.60 8.59 -8.50
C ILE A 392 27.05 10.00 -8.78
N ILE A 393 25.70 10.14 -8.79
CA ILE A 393 25.06 11.43 -9.00
C ILE A 393 25.46 12.47 -7.91
N ALA A 394 25.66 12.00 -6.66
CA ALA A 394 26.01 12.88 -5.54
C ALA A 394 27.49 13.30 -5.50
N ASN A 395 28.40 12.47 -5.99
CA ASN A 395 29.84 12.67 -5.79
C ASN A 395 30.57 13.18 -7.05
N GLU A 396 30.01 13.04 -8.25
CA GLU A 396 30.64 13.51 -9.48
C GLU A 396 30.08 14.88 -9.89
N ALA A 397 30.94 15.90 -9.88
CA ALA A 397 30.59 17.30 -10.16
C ALA A 397 30.39 17.59 -11.66
N GLU A 398 30.84 16.72 -12.58
CA GLU A 398 30.80 16.91 -14.05
C GLU A 398 30.02 15.81 -14.78
N ILE A 399 28.81 15.46 -14.31
CA ILE A 399 27.94 14.56 -15.08
C ILE A 399 27.09 15.40 -16.03
N ASP A 400 27.10 15.09 -17.34
CA ASP A 400 26.24 15.73 -18.33
C ASP A 400 24.75 15.40 -18.06
N ASP A 401 23.87 16.29 -18.51
CA ASP A 401 22.42 16.18 -18.24
C ASP A 401 21.79 14.92 -18.83
N GLN A 402 22.33 14.37 -19.92
CA GLN A 402 21.85 13.13 -20.52
C GLN A 402 22.19 11.92 -19.63
N THR A 403 23.43 11.82 -19.20
CA THR A 403 23.91 10.75 -18.30
C THR A 403 23.21 10.82 -16.92
N ARG A 404 22.94 12.02 -16.42
CA ARG A 404 22.19 12.22 -15.19
C ARG A 404 20.76 11.70 -15.32
N LYS A 405 20.10 11.94 -16.44
CA LYS A 405 18.77 11.43 -16.73
C LYS A 405 18.76 9.90 -16.84
N GLU A 406 19.75 9.31 -17.50
CA GLU A 406 19.91 7.86 -17.58
C GLU A 406 20.09 7.22 -16.20
N TYR A 407 20.90 7.83 -15.33
CA TYR A 407 21.08 7.33 -13.96
C TYR A 407 19.81 7.47 -13.13
N ALA A 408 19.06 8.55 -13.28
CA ALA A 408 17.75 8.73 -12.64
C ALA A 408 16.74 7.67 -13.10
N GLU A 409 16.70 7.36 -14.40
CA GLU A 409 15.87 6.28 -14.96
C GLU A 409 16.27 4.90 -14.40
N ILE A 410 17.56 4.63 -14.24
CA ILE A 410 18.06 3.38 -13.64
C ILE A 410 17.66 3.29 -12.17
N ILE A 411 17.76 4.38 -11.41
CA ILE A 411 17.33 4.44 -10.01
C ILE A 411 15.82 4.17 -9.92
N GLN A 412 15.03 4.82 -10.77
CA GLN A 412 13.59 4.61 -10.84
C GLN A 412 13.25 3.14 -11.14
N GLN A 413 13.87 2.55 -12.15
CA GLN A 413 13.65 1.14 -12.53
C GLN A 413 14.00 0.17 -11.40
N ASN A 414 15.12 0.38 -10.69
CA ASN A 414 15.52 -0.44 -9.55
C ASN A 414 14.57 -0.27 -8.35
N THR A 415 14.06 0.94 -8.13
CA THR A 415 13.06 1.22 -7.08
C THR A 415 11.74 0.51 -7.40
N ASP A 416 11.27 0.59 -8.64
CA ASP A 416 10.06 -0.10 -9.09
C ASP A 416 10.20 -1.63 -9.00
N GLN A 417 11.39 -2.14 -9.32
CA GLN A 417 11.71 -3.56 -9.17
C GLN A 417 11.69 -3.98 -7.70
N LEU A 418 12.27 -3.18 -6.80
CA LEU A 418 12.26 -3.43 -5.36
C LEU A 418 10.84 -3.44 -4.80
N MET A 419 10.00 -2.50 -5.22
CA MET A 419 8.59 -2.45 -4.82
C MET A 419 7.81 -3.68 -5.29
N ARG A 420 8.04 -4.13 -6.52
CA ARG A 420 7.44 -5.37 -7.04
C ARG A 420 7.88 -6.59 -6.24
N LEU A 421 9.17 -6.70 -5.91
CA LEU A 421 9.72 -7.77 -5.09
C LEU A 421 9.08 -7.81 -3.70
N VAL A 422 8.99 -6.65 -3.04
CA VAL A 422 8.34 -6.53 -1.71
C VAL A 422 6.89 -6.99 -1.78
N ASN A 423 6.14 -6.54 -2.78
CA ASN A 423 4.74 -6.94 -2.94
C ASN A 423 4.59 -8.45 -3.20
N ASN A 424 5.42 -9.02 -4.07
CA ASN A 424 5.43 -10.46 -4.35
C ASN A 424 5.73 -11.28 -3.08
N VAL A 425 6.67 -10.81 -2.26
CA VAL A 425 7.02 -11.44 -0.98
C VAL A 425 5.88 -11.36 0.03
N LEU A 426 5.21 -10.21 0.11
CA LEU A 426 4.06 -10.03 0.98
C LEU A 426 2.89 -10.94 0.53
N ASP A 427 2.64 -11.04 -0.78
CA ASP A 427 1.61 -11.92 -1.32
C ASP A 427 1.97 -13.39 -1.09
N LEU A 428 3.24 -13.77 -1.30
CA LEU A 428 3.73 -15.11 -1.00
C LEU A 428 3.54 -15.47 0.50
N SER A 429 3.97 -14.58 1.38
CA SER A 429 3.83 -14.75 2.83
C SER A 429 2.36 -14.90 3.27
N ARG A 430 1.46 -14.11 2.65
CA ARG A 430 0.03 -14.21 2.92
C ARG A 430 -0.58 -15.50 2.39
N LEU A 431 -0.15 -15.96 1.21
CA LEU A 431 -0.58 -17.22 0.63
C LEU A 431 -0.08 -18.42 1.46
N GLU A 432 1.20 -18.44 1.85
CA GLU A 432 1.77 -19.50 2.68
C GLU A 432 1.15 -19.55 4.08
N ALA A 433 0.84 -18.40 4.67
CA ALA A 433 0.19 -18.31 5.98
C ALA A 433 -1.33 -18.58 5.93
N GLY A 434 -1.91 -18.75 4.72
CA GLY A 434 -3.36 -18.88 4.56
C GLY A 434 -4.15 -17.64 4.98
N MET A 435 -3.48 -16.48 5.07
CA MET A 435 -4.07 -15.21 5.50
C MET A 435 -4.55 -14.33 4.33
N MET A 436 -4.39 -14.79 3.10
CA MET A 436 -4.86 -14.05 1.94
C MET A 436 -6.39 -14.10 1.89
N LYS A 437 -7.02 -12.94 1.93
CA LYS A 437 -8.48 -12.81 1.78
C LYS A 437 -8.80 -12.67 0.29
N PHE A 438 -9.66 -13.54 -0.22
CA PHE A 438 -10.14 -13.52 -1.59
C PHE A 438 -11.56 -12.95 -1.64
N GLN A 439 -11.81 -12.07 -2.61
CA GLN A 439 -13.14 -11.56 -2.91
C GLN A 439 -13.73 -12.37 -4.07
N MET A 440 -14.41 -13.46 -3.72
CA MET A 440 -14.97 -14.39 -4.68
C MET A 440 -16.20 -13.80 -5.38
N SER A 441 -16.25 -13.89 -6.70
CA SER A 441 -17.38 -13.45 -7.52
C SER A 441 -17.56 -14.39 -8.71
N ASN A 442 -18.78 -14.39 -9.27
CA ASN A 442 -19.09 -15.13 -10.47
C ASN A 442 -18.76 -14.28 -11.69
N TYR A 443 -17.95 -14.80 -12.58
CA TYR A 443 -17.53 -14.06 -13.76
C TYR A 443 -17.28 -15.00 -14.93
N ASP A 444 -17.54 -14.50 -16.14
CA ASP A 444 -17.23 -15.26 -17.34
C ASP A 444 -15.71 -15.29 -17.56
N ILE A 445 -15.15 -16.51 -17.58
CA ILE A 445 -13.71 -16.71 -17.71
C ILE A 445 -13.17 -16.28 -19.07
N VAL A 446 -13.97 -16.38 -20.13
CA VAL A 446 -13.55 -15.96 -21.47
C VAL A 446 -13.42 -14.45 -21.53
N GLN A 447 -14.40 -13.74 -20.95
CA GLN A 447 -14.34 -12.29 -20.83
C GLN A 447 -13.17 -11.85 -19.94
N LEU A 448 -12.98 -12.53 -18.81
CA LEU A 448 -11.88 -12.22 -17.88
C LEU A 448 -10.49 -12.37 -18.55
N CYS A 449 -10.33 -13.39 -19.40
CA CYS A 449 -9.11 -13.56 -20.19
C CYS A 449 -8.94 -12.49 -21.25
N ASN A 450 -10.01 -12.07 -21.94
CA ASN A 450 -9.96 -10.97 -22.90
C ASN A 450 -9.61 -9.65 -22.23
N ASP A 451 -10.22 -9.36 -21.09
CA ASP A 451 -9.92 -8.17 -20.31
C ASP A 451 -8.45 -8.16 -19.85
N ALA A 452 -7.94 -9.32 -19.41
CA ALA A 452 -6.54 -9.47 -19.02
C ALA A 452 -5.58 -9.25 -20.20
N VAL A 453 -5.90 -9.73 -21.39
CA VAL A 453 -5.13 -9.46 -22.62
C VAL A 453 -5.15 -7.98 -22.97
N GLY A 454 -6.31 -7.33 -22.88
CA GLY A 454 -6.43 -5.89 -23.08
C GLY A 454 -5.58 -5.08 -22.10
N MET A 455 -5.60 -5.44 -20.82
CA MET A 455 -4.77 -4.80 -19.79
C MET A 455 -3.27 -5.06 -20.02
N ALA A 456 -2.90 -6.27 -20.41
CA ALA A 456 -1.51 -6.62 -20.70
C ALA A 456 -0.97 -5.79 -21.88
N HIS A 457 -1.76 -5.61 -22.94
CA HIS A 457 -1.39 -4.80 -24.09
C HIS A 457 -1.20 -3.31 -23.73
N MET A 458 -2.04 -2.77 -22.83
CA MET A 458 -1.87 -1.41 -22.31
C MET A 458 -0.58 -1.22 -21.49
N GLN A 459 -0.14 -2.26 -20.79
CA GLN A 459 1.05 -2.20 -19.94
C GLN A 459 2.35 -2.45 -20.73
N ASN A 460 2.28 -3.25 -21.79
CA ASN A 460 3.44 -3.56 -22.62
C ASN A 460 3.01 -3.74 -24.08
N SER A 461 3.24 -2.71 -24.88
CA SER A 461 2.87 -2.68 -26.30
C SER A 461 3.75 -3.54 -27.22
N THR A 462 4.89 -4.06 -26.72
CA THR A 462 5.79 -4.93 -27.52
C THR A 462 5.36 -6.41 -27.50
N LEU A 463 4.41 -6.77 -26.65
CA LEU A 463 3.90 -8.13 -26.55
C LEU A 463 2.49 -8.20 -27.14
N HIS A 464 2.36 -8.89 -28.25
CA HIS A 464 1.07 -9.12 -28.93
C HIS A 464 0.52 -10.46 -28.50
N THR A 465 -0.63 -10.46 -27.81
CA THR A 465 -1.27 -11.69 -27.33
C THR A 465 -2.48 -12.05 -28.16
N HIS A 466 -2.44 -13.23 -28.78
CA HIS A 466 -3.57 -13.81 -29.49
C HIS A 466 -4.30 -14.77 -28.56
N PHE A 467 -5.52 -14.40 -28.15
CA PHE A 467 -6.35 -15.24 -27.29
C PHE A 467 -7.31 -16.11 -28.14
N ILE A 468 -7.31 -17.39 -27.85
CA ILE A 468 -8.18 -18.39 -28.52
C ILE A 468 -8.82 -19.26 -27.44
N SER A 469 -10.14 -19.40 -27.50
CA SER A 469 -10.90 -20.25 -26.59
C SER A 469 -11.71 -21.28 -27.35
N ASN A 470 -11.87 -22.48 -26.79
CA ASN A 470 -12.77 -23.50 -27.31
C ASN A 470 -14.19 -23.43 -26.71
N ILE A 471 -14.46 -22.42 -25.90
CA ILE A 471 -15.76 -22.11 -25.30
C ILE A 471 -16.06 -20.62 -25.53
N ASP A 472 -17.34 -20.29 -25.74
CA ASP A 472 -17.76 -18.90 -25.96
C ASP A 472 -18.01 -18.17 -24.65
N GLU A 473 -18.53 -18.85 -23.62
CA GLU A 473 -18.83 -18.31 -22.30
C GLU A 473 -18.77 -19.44 -21.26
N TYR A 474 -18.21 -19.15 -20.10
CA TYR A 474 -18.25 -20.06 -18.94
C TYR A 474 -18.06 -19.32 -17.63
N ILE A 475 -19.07 -19.36 -16.76
CA ILE A 475 -19.04 -18.68 -15.47
C ILE A 475 -18.27 -19.51 -14.45
N ILE A 476 -17.26 -18.90 -13.83
CA ILE A 476 -16.50 -19.46 -12.71
C ILE A 476 -16.67 -18.61 -11.46
N HIS A 477 -16.51 -19.24 -10.31
CA HIS A 477 -16.46 -18.56 -9.03
C HIS A 477 -15.01 -18.35 -8.63
N THR A 478 -14.52 -17.11 -8.74
CA THR A 478 -13.11 -16.77 -8.49
C THR A 478 -12.97 -15.35 -7.94
N ASP A 479 -11.81 -15.03 -7.42
CA ASP A 479 -11.41 -13.65 -7.21
C ASP A 479 -10.94 -13.06 -8.56
N THR A 480 -11.84 -12.31 -9.20
CA THR A 480 -11.62 -11.75 -10.55
C THR A 480 -10.40 -10.84 -10.60
N ASN A 481 -10.20 -10.00 -9.57
CA ASN A 481 -9.07 -9.08 -9.53
C ASN A 481 -7.74 -9.82 -9.41
N ARG A 482 -7.68 -10.81 -8.54
CA ARG A 482 -6.47 -11.61 -8.33
C ARG A 482 -6.19 -12.53 -9.52
N PHE A 483 -7.22 -13.14 -10.07
CA PHE A 483 -7.06 -13.96 -11.28
C PHE A 483 -6.60 -13.11 -12.47
N MET A 484 -7.17 -11.93 -12.64
CA MET A 484 -6.74 -10.99 -13.68
C MET A 484 -5.27 -10.57 -13.47
N GLN A 485 -4.90 -10.16 -12.26
CA GLN A 485 -3.51 -9.82 -11.91
C GLN A 485 -2.55 -10.98 -12.19
N PHE A 486 -2.96 -12.20 -11.86
CA PHE A 486 -2.20 -13.40 -12.14
C PHE A 486 -1.98 -13.58 -13.66
N VAL A 487 -3.03 -13.53 -14.49
CA VAL A 487 -2.90 -13.67 -15.95
C VAL A 487 -2.07 -12.53 -16.54
N VAL A 488 -2.37 -11.30 -16.19
CA VAL A 488 -1.61 -10.11 -16.63
C VAL A 488 -0.13 -10.24 -16.24
N SER A 489 0.18 -10.75 -15.04
CA SER A 489 1.56 -10.96 -14.59
C SER A 489 2.35 -11.93 -15.48
N ILE A 490 1.68 -12.88 -16.09
CA ILE A 490 2.29 -13.82 -17.04
C ILE A 490 2.46 -13.16 -18.42
N LEU A 491 1.44 -12.40 -18.88
CA LEU A 491 1.40 -11.82 -20.21
C LEU A 491 2.29 -10.58 -20.38
N THR A 492 2.55 -9.81 -19.30
CA THR A 492 3.23 -8.50 -19.44
C THR A 492 4.75 -8.54 -19.33
N CYS A 493 5.33 -9.61 -18.84
CA CYS A 493 6.78 -9.77 -18.66
C CYS A 493 7.52 -8.45 -18.24
N PRO A 494 7.63 -8.14 -16.96
CA PRO A 494 8.06 -6.81 -16.48
C PRO A 494 9.58 -6.59 -16.49
N PHE A 495 10.33 -7.32 -17.31
CA PHE A 495 11.78 -7.12 -17.40
C PHE A 495 12.07 -5.85 -18.20
N ALA A 496 12.71 -4.86 -17.58
CA ALA A 496 13.13 -3.62 -18.22
C ALA A 496 14.05 -3.84 -19.45
N SER A 497 14.67 -5.03 -19.56
CA SER A 497 15.51 -5.44 -20.68
C SER A 497 14.74 -6.07 -21.85
N PHE A 498 13.45 -6.34 -21.70
CA PHE A 498 12.66 -6.95 -22.76
C PHE A 498 12.16 -5.89 -23.74
N LYS A 499 12.85 -5.78 -24.91
CA LYS A 499 12.53 -4.84 -26.00
C LYS A 499 12.17 -5.56 -27.30
N GLU A 500 12.07 -6.90 -27.27
CA GLU A 500 11.74 -7.69 -28.46
C GLU A 500 10.22 -7.69 -28.66
N GLU A 501 9.77 -7.45 -29.90
CA GLU A 501 8.38 -7.73 -30.27
C GLU A 501 8.18 -9.24 -30.28
N ARG A 502 7.13 -9.71 -29.62
CA ARG A 502 6.85 -11.14 -29.53
C ARG A 502 5.36 -11.42 -29.53
N ASP A 503 4.96 -12.37 -30.37
CA ASP A 503 3.59 -12.86 -30.42
C ASP A 503 3.41 -14.01 -29.42
N LEU A 504 2.50 -13.84 -28.48
CA LEU A 504 2.09 -14.85 -27.52
C LEU A 504 0.76 -15.49 -27.99
N ASN A 505 0.70 -16.83 -27.95
CA ASN A 505 -0.59 -17.50 -28.14
C ASN A 505 -1.13 -17.95 -26.78
N PHE A 506 -2.23 -17.36 -26.38
CA PHE A 506 -2.93 -17.68 -25.13
C PHE A 506 -4.17 -18.52 -25.48
N THR A 507 -4.20 -19.77 -25.05
CA THR A 507 -5.32 -20.67 -25.34
C THR A 507 -6.01 -21.13 -24.06
N LEU A 508 -7.34 -21.11 -24.09
CA LEU A 508 -8.22 -21.65 -23.06
C LEU A 508 -8.97 -22.86 -23.62
N ASN A 509 -8.83 -24.00 -22.98
CA ASN A 509 -9.54 -25.22 -23.33
C ASN A 509 -10.25 -25.79 -22.10
N LYS A 510 -11.55 -26.01 -22.21
CA LYS A 510 -12.33 -26.71 -21.20
C LYS A 510 -12.39 -28.21 -21.51
N ASN A 511 -11.94 -29.03 -20.59
CA ASN A 511 -11.98 -30.48 -20.64
C ASN A 511 -12.63 -31.03 -19.35
N GLY A 512 -13.94 -31.35 -19.43
CA GLY A 512 -14.71 -31.80 -18.25
C GLY A 512 -14.76 -30.72 -17.17
N GLU A 513 -14.35 -31.07 -15.97
CA GLU A 513 -14.33 -30.17 -14.80
C GLU A 513 -13.03 -29.35 -14.63
N ILE A 514 -12.21 -29.28 -15.65
CA ILE A 514 -10.93 -28.58 -15.61
C ILE A 514 -10.82 -27.63 -16.80
N LEU A 515 -10.52 -26.36 -16.49
CA LEU A 515 -10.07 -25.37 -17.44
C LEU A 515 -8.55 -25.49 -17.59
N ARG A 516 -8.08 -25.62 -18.83
CA ARG A 516 -6.65 -25.68 -19.16
C ARG A 516 -6.27 -24.43 -19.93
N PHE A 517 -5.29 -23.74 -19.41
CA PHE A 517 -4.71 -22.55 -20.00
C PHE A 517 -3.30 -22.86 -20.47
N LYS A 518 -2.98 -22.43 -21.68
CA LYS A 518 -1.66 -22.57 -22.27
C LYS A 518 -1.24 -21.24 -22.88
N ILE A 519 -0.08 -20.76 -22.47
CA ILE A 519 0.51 -19.54 -23.02
C ILE A 519 1.85 -19.95 -23.62
N THR A 520 1.96 -19.89 -24.96
CA THR A 520 3.19 -20.23 -25.68
C THR A 520 3.95 -18.99 -26.06
N ASN A 521 5.24 -19.16 -26.31
CA ASN A 521 6.20 -18.09 -26.58
C ASN A 521 6.33 -17.06 -25.44
N CYS A 522 6.03 -17.51 -24.21
CA CYS A 522 5.94 -16.68 -23.03
C CYS A 522 7.35 -16.32 -22.48
N PRO A 523 7.69 -15.02 -22.39
CA PRO A 523 9.00 -14.61 -21.88
C PRO A 523 9.28 -15.05 -20.44
N LEU A 524 8.26 -15.17 -19.60
CA LEU A 524 8.39 -15.62 -18.21
C LEU A 524 8.80 -17.11 -18.11
N ALA A 525 8.62 -17.89 -19.16
CA ALA A 525 9.07 -19.27 -19.26
C ALA A 525 10.42 -19.42 -19.98
N ASP A 526 10.94 -18.37 -20.58
CA ASP A 526 12.15 -18.42 -21.42
C ASP A 526 13.41 -18.38 -20.54
N LEU A 527 14.28 -19.39 -20.70
CA LEU A 527 15.56 -19.48 -19.96
C LEU A 527 16.50 -18.30 -20.23
N LYS A 528 16.37 -17.65 -21.39
CA LYS A 528 17.15 -16.44 -21.74
C LYS A 528 16.91 -15.29 -20.77
N TYR A 529 15.70 -15.21 -20.19
CA TYR A 529 15.29 -14.18 -19.25
C TYR A 529 15.11 -14.69 -17.82
N ALA A 530 15.52 -15.95 -17.58
CA ALA A 530 15.44 -16.54 -16.26
C ALA A 530 16.34 -15.79 -15.26
N ASN A 531 15.70 -15.19 -14.27
CA ASN A 531 16.36 -14.51 -13.16
C ASN A 531 15.60 -14.80 -11.85
N GLN A 532 16.07 -14.24 -10.75
CA GLN A 532 15.45 -14.47 -9.45
C GLN A 532 14.02 -13.88 -9.35
N ASP A 533 13.75 -12.79 -10.05
CA ASP A 533 12.40 -12.17 -10.06
C ASP A 533 11.42 -13.07 -10.84
N SER A 534 11.83 -13.63 -11.98
CA SER A 534 11.01 -14.58 -12.73
C SER A 534 10.74 -15.87 -11.94
N ALA A 535 11.75 -16.36 -11.22
CA ALA A 535 11.60 -17.53 -10.36
C ALA A 535 10.61 -17.29 -9.22
N LEU A 536 10.78 -16.17 -8.48
CA LEU A 536 9.87 -15.78 -7.41
C LEU A 536 8.43 -15.61 -7.92
N ARG A 537 8.26 -14.98 -9.08
CA ARG A 537 6.94 -14.78 -9.70
C ARG A 537 6.31 -16.12 -10.08
N ASN A 538 7.08 -17.03 -10.66
CA ASN A 538 6.59 -18.38 -10.96
C ASN A 538 6.20 -19.15 -9.69
N ASP A 539 6.88 -18.94 -8.57
CA ASP A 539 6.55 -19.55 -7.28
C ASP A 539 5.27 -18.96 -6.69
N VAL A 540 5.09 -17.64 -6.74
CA VAL A 540 3.82 -16.96 -6.35
C VAL A 540 2.67 -17.47 -7.22
N ASN A 541 2.85 -17.52 -8.54
CA ASN A 541 1.85 -17.99 -9.50
C ASN A 541 1.47 -19.46 -9.24
N ARG A 542 2.45 -20.30 -8.94
CA ARG A 542 2.23 -21.71 -8.61
C ARG A 542 1.43 -21.87 -7.33
N LEU A 543 1.75 -21.10 -6.29
CA LEU A 543 1.02 -21.13 -5.02
C LEU A 543 -0.40 -20.58 -5.15
N PHE A 544 -0.57 -19.52 -5.92
CA PHE A 544 -1.88 -18.95 -6.20
C PHE A 544 -2.78 -20.00 -6.87
N ILE A 545 -2.34 -20.59 -7.97
CA ILE A 545 -3.11 -21.62 -8.69
C ILE A 545 -3.33 -22.87 -7.83
N LYS A 546 -2.33 -23.28 -7.06
CA LYS A 546 -2.44 -24.41 -6.12
C LYS A 546 -3.49 -24.17 -5.05
N HIS A 547 -3.62 -22.93 -4.58
CA HIS A 547 -4.65 -22.55 -3.59
C HIS A 547 -6.06 -22.83 -4.11
N PHE A 548 -6.32 -22.59 -5.39
CA PHE A 548 -7.60 -22.88 -6.05
C PHE A 548 -7.70 -24.33 -6.59
N GLY A 549 -6.76 -25.21 -6.23
CA GLY A 549 -6.81 -26.63 -6.62
C GLY A 549 -6.32 -26.90 -8.03
N GLY A 550 -5.72 -25.91 -8.69
CA GLY A 550 -5.12 -26.07 -10.02
C GLY A 550 -3.65 -26.47 -9.99
N THR A 551 -3.07 -26.64 -11.18
CA THR A 551 -1.65 -26.92 -11.38
C THR A 551 -1.00 -25.83 -12.22
N TYR A 552 0.27 -25.54 -11.96
CA TYR A 552 1.05 -24.54 -12.69
C TYR A 552 2.40 -25.14 -13.09
N GLN A 553 2.72 -25.12 -14.39
CA GLN A 553 3.95 -25.68 -14.95
C GLN A 553 4.62 -24.70 -15.91
N VAL A 554 5.92 -24.58 -15.79
CA VAL A 554 6.77 -23.80 -16.69
C VAL A 554 7.56 -24.80 -17.54
N ILE A 555 7.49 -24.70 -18.85
CA ILE A 555 8.13 -25.57 -19.82
C ILE A 555 8.98 -24.69 -20.74
N PRO A 556 10.27 -24.52 -20.42
CA PRO A 556 11.16 -23.64 -21.19
C PRO A 556 11.42 -24.16 -22.61
N ASP A 557 11.58 -25.47 -22.77
CA ASP A 557 11.98 -26.13 -24.03
C ASP A 557 10.81 -26.86 -24.70
N SER A 558 9.66 -26.18 -24.80
CA SER A 558 8.53 -26.73 -25.56
C SER A 558 8.75 -26.59 -27.09
N LYS A 559 8.19 -27.50 -27.88
CA LYS A 559 8.24 -27.44 -29.35
C LYS A 559 7.62 -26.18 -29.94
N GLU A 560 6.73 -25.52 -29.20
CA GLU A 560 6.03 -24.29 -29.58
C GLU A 560 6.62 -23.04 -28.89
N GLY A 561 7.86 -23.13 -28.44
CA GLY A 561 8.54 -22.08 -27.67
C GLY A 561 8.26 -22.16 -26.16
N PRO A 562 8.88 -21.28 -25.37
CA PRO A 562 8.75 -21.24 -23.91
C PRO A 562 7.27 -21.15 -23.51
N THR A 563 6.81 -22.10 -22.72
CA THR A 563 5.37 -22.29 -22.47
C THR A 563 5.05 -22.32 -20.98
N ILE A 564 3.96 -21.65 -20.61
CA ILE A 564 3.32 -21.79 -19.30
C ILE A 564 2.00 -22.55 -19.50
N LEU A 565 1.84 -23.59 -18.69
CA LEU A 565 0.61 -24.35 -18.58
C LEU A 565 0.04 -24.20 -17.18
N PHE A 566 -1.24 -23.90 -17.08
CA PHE A 566 -1.92 -23.97 -15.77
C PHE A 566 -3.35 -24.51 -15.93
N THR A 567 -3.84 -25.07 -14.85
CA THR A 567 -5.22 -25.57 -14.80
C THR A 567 -5.99 -24.85 -13.70
N TYR A 568 -7.28 -24.74 -13.88
CA TYR A 568 -8.19 -24.18 -12.88
C TYR A 568 -9.44 -25.09 -12.81
N PRO A 569 -9.98 -25.37 -11.62
CA PRO A 569 -11.21 -26.16 -11.48
C PRO A 569 -12.37 -25.44 -12.15
N ALA A 570 -13.10 -26.12 -12.99
CA ALA A 570 -14.34 -25.66 -13.58
C ALA A 570 -15.50 -26.07 -12.65
N THR A 571 -15.56 -25.50 -11.44
CA THR A 571 -16.74 -25.65 -10.60
C THR A 571 -17.81 -24.72 -11.12
N SER A 572 -18.81 -25.32 -11.80
CA SER A 572 -20.02 -24.58 -12.19
C SER A 572 -20.75 -24.14 -10.93
N VAL A 573 -21.12 -22.88 -10.89
CA VAL A 573 -22.14 -22.42 -9.93
C VAL A 573 -23.48 -22.87 -10.51
N GLU A 574 -24.13 -23.88 -9.87
CA GLU A 574 -25.55 -24.15 -10.11
C GLU A 574 -26.43 -22.99 -9.69
#